data_84bdc98d567cdd9e71056156846684ce
#
_entry.id   84bdc98d567cdd9e71056156846684ce
#
_cell.length_a   1.000
_cell.length_b   1.000
_cell.length_c   1.000
_cell.angle_alpha   90.00
_cell.angle_beta   90.00
_cell.angle_gamma   90.00
#
_symmetry.space_group_name_H-M   'P 1'
#
loop_
_entity.id
_entity.type
_entity.pdbx_description
1 polymer ?
#
loop_
_entity_poly.entity_id
_entity_poly.type
_entity_poly.pdbx_seq_one_letter_code
_entity_poly.pdbx_strand_id
1 'polypeptide(L)'
;MSQKLLFTSESVSEGHPDKLCDQISDAILDSCLASDPKSRVAVETLATEERIVIAGEITSNAKPDYEKIARDVLRKVGYLTPESGIGADSLSKSISRINQMILLVASIALLTRKKLVLVTKV
;
A
#
# COMPACT_ATOMS: atom_id res chain seq x y z
N MET A 1 5.71 -44.00 17.64
CA MET A 1 5.89 -43.41 16.29
C MET A 1 6.32 -41.96 16.45
N SER A 2 7.51 -41.56 15.98
CA SER A 2 7.93 -40.15 16.04
C SER A 2 7.23 -39.36 14.95
N GLN A 3 6.48 -38.32 15.32
CA GLN A 3 5.92 -37.36 14.36
C GLN A 3 7.08 -36.50 13.81
N LYS A 4 7.20 -36.46 12.49
CA LYS A 4 8.06 -35.49 11.83
C LYS A 4 7.30 -34.19 11.68
N LEU A 5 7.84 -33.12 12.26
CA LEU A 5 7.34 -31.77 12.08
C LEU A 5 8.16 -31.09 11.00
N LEU A 6 7.49 -30.56 9.96
CA LEU A 6 8.12 -29.74 8.94
C LEU A 6 7.89 -28.26 9.29
N PHE A 7 8.95 -27.47 9.24
CA PHE A 7 8.92 -26.03 9.45
C PHE A 7 9.58 -25.35 8.25
N THR A 8 8.94 -24.31 7.72
CA THR A 8 9.48 -23.51 6.63
C THR A 8 9.51 -22.03 7.00
N SER A 9 10.47 -21.31 6.48
CA SER A 9 10.60 -19.86 6.66
C SER A 9 11.09 -19.23 5.36
N GLU A 10 10.52 -18.07 5.03
CA GLU A 10 10.90 -17.28 3.87
C GLU A 10 11.25 -15.87 4.30
N SER A 11 12.15 -15.24 3.56
CA SER A 11 12.47 -13.83 3.72
C SER A 11 12.91 -13.25 2.38
N VAL A 12 12.49 -12.02 2.10
CA VAL A 12 12.89 -11.27 0.91
C VAL A 12 13.76 -10.09 1.29
N SER A 13 14.60 -9.65 0.34
CA SER A 13 15.47 -8.49 0.54
C SER A 13 14.68 -7.17 0.57
N GLU A 14 15.30 -6.13 1.08
CA GLU A 14 14.73 -4.80 1.25
C GLU A 14 14.15 -4.20 -0.05
N GLY A 15 14.81 -4.45 -1.18
CA GLY A 15 14.38 -4.00 -2.51
C GLY A 15 13.38 -4.90 -3.22
N HIS A 16 12.96 -6.01 -2.62
CA HIS A 16 11.94 -6.85 -3.22
C HIS A 16 10.61 -6.09 -3.35
N PRO A 17 9.87 -6.22 -4.46
CA PRO A 17 8.61 -5.48 -4.65
C PRO A 17 7.62 -5.62 -3.49
N ASP A 18 7.42 -6.82 -2.97
CA ASP A 18 6.51 -7.05 -1.84
C ASP A 18 6.99 -6.33 -0.57
N LYS A 19 8.30 -6.37 -0.29
CA LYS A 19 8.87 -5.66 0.86
C LYS A 19 8.79 -4.14 0.69
N LEU A 20 8.97 -3.65 -0.53
CA LEU A 20 8.78 -2.25 -0.87
C LEU A 20 7.33 -1.80 -0.64
N CYS A 21 6.36 -2.62 -1.04
CA CYS A 21 4.94 -2.36 -0.82
C CYS A 21 4.61 -2.29 0.67
N ASP A 22 5.09 -3.23 1.47
CA ASP A 22 4.94 -3.23 2.93
C ASP A 22 5.50 -1.94 3.52
N GLN A 23 6.72 -1.54 3.16
CA GLN A 23 7.37 -0.34 3.67
C GLN A 23 6.61 0.95 3.32
N ILE A 24 5.99 1.02 2.14
CA ILE A 24 5.17 2.17 1.75
C ILE A 24 3.89 2.21 2.58
N SER A 25 3.20 1.07 2.72
CA SER A 25 1.97 0.98 3.51
C SER A 25 2.22 1.32 4.98
N ASP A 26 3.30 0.82 5.57
CA ASP A 26 3.74 1.12 6.93
C ASP A 26 4.09 2.60 7.12
N ALA A 27 4.81 3.21 6.18
CA ALA A 27 5.16 4.62 6.25
C ALA A 27 3.93 5.55 6.17
N ILE A 28 2.89 5.14 5.43
CA ILE A 28 1.60 5.85 5.41
C ILE A 28 0.90 5.72 6.76
N LEU A 29 0.87 4.52 7.34
CA LEU A 29 0.32 4.27 8.67
C LEU A 29 1.03 5.14 9.72
N ASP A 30 2.35 5.14 9.74
CA ASP A 30 3.16 5.94 10.65
C ASP A 30 2.87 7.43 10.53
N SER A 31 2.76 7.93 9.30
CA SER A 31 2.42 9.33 9.04
C SER A 31 1.03 9.71 9.55
N CYS A 32 0.06 8.81 9.44
CA CYS A 32 -1.28 9.02 9.98
C CYS A 32 -1.27 9.03 11.51
N LEU A 33 -0.62 8.04 12.13
CA LEU A 33 -0.57 7.90 13.60
C LEU A 33 0.21 9.03 14.27
N ALA A 34 1.26 9.53 13.62
CA ALA A 34 2.03 10.67 14.13
C ALA A 34 1.18 11.94 14.27
N SER A 35 0.19 12.14 13.39
CA SER A 35 -0.68 13.33 13.40
C SER A 35 -2.01 13.08 14.11
N ASP A 36 -2.50 11.86 14.09
CA ASP A 36 -3.75 11.44 14.73
C ASP A 36 -3.61 10.02 15.28
N PRO A 37 -3.30 9.86 16.58
CA PRO A 37 -3.14 8.56 17.22
C PRO A 37 -4.39 7.65 17.19
N LYS A 38 -5.55 8.21 16.83
CA LYS A 38 -6.80 7.45 16.71
C LYS A 38 -7.09 7.04 15.25
N SER A 39 -6.16 7.25 14.34
CA SER A 39 -6.29 6.86 12.95
C SER A 39 -6.58 5.37 12.81
N ARG A 40 -7.45 5.03 11.89
CA ARG A 40 -7.66 3.67 11.39
C ARG A 40 -7.21 3.66 9.94
N VAL A 41 -6.23 2.83 9.65
CA VAL A 41 -5.54 2.82 8.36
C VAL A 41 -5.48 1.38 7.85
N ALA A 42 -6.06 1.14 6.70
CA ALA A 42 -5.97 -0.10 5.95
C ALA A 42 -5.53 0.25 4.52
N VAL A 43 -4.23 0.28 4.30
CA VAL A 43 -3.62 0.68 3.03
C VAL A 43 -2.88 -0.50 2.44
N GLU A 44 -3.19 -0.79 1.20
CA GLU A 44 -2.56 -1.79 0.36
C GLU A 44 -1.74 -1.11 -0.74
N THR A 45 -0.60 -1.66 -1.04
CA THR A 45 0.28 -1.15 -2.09
C THR A 45 0.61 -2.25 -3.08
N LEU A 46 0.61 -1.91 -4.35
CA LEU A 46 1.06 -2.77 -5.45
C LEU A 46 2.18 -2.05 -6.20
N ALA A 47 3.32 -2.70 -6.38
CA ALA A 47 4.41 -2.21 -7.18
C ALA A 47 4.59 -3.06 -8.45
N THR A 48 4.76 -2.39 -9.59
CA THR A 48 5.13 -2.96 -10.87
C THR A 48 6.39 -2.27 -11.37
N GLU A 49 6.91 -2.68 -12.53
CA GLU A 49 8.13 -2.10 -13.11
C GLU A 49 8.08 -0.58 -13.28
N GLU A 50 6.90 -0.01 -13.56
CA GLU A 50 6.75 1.43 -13.82
C GLU A 50 5.76 2.13 -12.90
N ARG A 51 5.06 1.41 -12.02
CA ARG A 51 3.93 1.97 -11.27
C ARG A 51 3.88 1.48 -9.83
N ILE A 52 3.50 2.41 -8.96
CA ILE A 52 3.02 2.10 -7.62
C ILE A 52 1.55 2.49 -7.56
N VAL A 53 0.71 1.54 -7.17
CA VAL A 53 -0.70 1.76 -6.90
C VAL A 53 -0.89 1.65 -5.39
N ILE A 54 -1.45 2.68 -4.79
CA ILE A 54 -1.79 2.71 -3.37
C ILE A 54 -3.31 2.78 -3.29
N ALA A 55 -3.91 1.85 -2.56
CA ALA A 55 -5.35 1.76 -2.39
C ALA A 55 -5.68 1.42 -0.93
N GLY A 56 -6.91 1.67 -0.49
CA GLY A 56 -7.29 1.29 0.85
C GLY A 56 -8.31 2.22 1.50
N GLU A 57 -8.48 2.08 2.81
CA GLU A 57 -9.43 2.85 3.61
C GLU A 57 -8.71 3.52 4.77
N ILE A 58 -8.91 4.84 4.91
CA ILE A 58 -8.32 5.63 5.99
C ILE A 58 -9.42 6.44 6.67
N THR A 59 -9.50 6.30 8.00
CA THR A 59 -10.27 7.18 8.87
C THR A 59 -9.28 7.90 9.78
N SER A 60 -8.99 9.15 9.47
CA SER A 60 -7.98 9.96 10.16
C SER A 60 -8.23 11.44 9.95
N ASN A 61 -7.80 12.28 10.91
CA ASN A 61 -7.68 13.71 10.71
C ASN A 61 -6.36 14.11 10.02
N ALA A 62 -5.42 13.18 9.91
CA ALA A 62 -4.18 13.36 9.17
C ALA A 62 -4.44 13.50 7.67
N LYS A 63 -3.58 14.26 7.01
CA LYS A 63 -3.58 14.42 5.54
C LYS A 63 -2.17 14.16 5.00
N PRO A 64 -1.72 12.90 5.01
CA PRO A 64 -0.39 12.58 4.53
C PRO A 64 -0.25 12.83 3.03
N ASP A 65 0.94 13.23 2.62
CA ASP A 65 1.32 13.28 1.21
C ASP A 65 1.80 11.90 0.78
N TYR A 66 0.89 11.10 0.27
CA TYR A 66 1.13 9.71 -0.13
C TYR A 66 2.22 9.60 -1.19
N GLU A 67 2.25 10.55 -2.14
CA GLU A 67 3.26 10.58 -3.19
C GLU A 67 4.65 10.80 -2.61
N LYS A 68 4.78 11.80 -1.76
CA LYS A 68 6.05 12.10 -1.08
C LYS A 68 6.52 10.90 -0.26
N ILE A 69 5.63 10.26 0.50
CA ILE A 69 5.96 9.10 1.33
C ILE A 69 6.48 7.95 0.47
N ALA A 70 5.78 7.61 -0.62
CA ALA A 70 6.22 6.55 -1.52
C ALA A 70 7.60 6.84 -2.14
N ARG A 71 7.82 8.08 -2.58
CA ARG A 71 9.13 8.51 -3.12
C ARG A 71 10.24 8.44 -2.08
N ASP A 72 9.97 8.83 -0.85
CA ASP A 72 10.94 8.81 0.23
C ASP A 72 11.34 7.37 0.59
N VAL A 73 10.38 6.42 0.58
CA VAL A 73 10.67 4.99 0.75
C VAL A 73 11.52 4.47 -0.41
N LEU A 74 11.18 4.79 -1.66
CA LEU A 74 11.98 4.39 -2.82
C LEU A 74 13.42 4.89 -2.71
N ARG A 75 13.62 6.15 -2.34
CA ARG A 75 14.97 6.71 -2.14
C ARG A 75 15.72 5.98 -1.05
N LYS A 76 15.07 5.70 0.08
CA LYS A 76 15.66 4.99 1.22
C LYS A 76 16.13 3.59 0.84
N VAL A 77 15.37 2.89 0.01
CA VAL A 77 15.71 1.54 -0.47
C VAL A 77 16.76 1.56 -1.58
N GLY A 78 16.96 2.71 -2.26
CA GLY A 78 17.98 2.87 -3.30
C GLY A 78 17.45 2.88 -4.73
N TYR A 79 16.15 2.95 -4.93
CA TYR A 79 15.53 3.15 -6.24
C TYR A 79 15.59 4.61 -6.66
N LEU A 80 16.75 5.05 -7.12
CA LEU A 80 17.01 6.46 -7.40
C LEU A 80 16.79 6.84 -8.88
N THR A 81 17.08 5.93 -9.80
CA THR A 81 17.06 6.19 -11.24
C THR A 81 16.13 5.27 -12.00
N PRO A 82 15.68 5.66 -13.22
CA PRO A 82 14.85 4.80 -14.06
C PRO A 82 15.50 3.46 -14.44
N GLU A 83 16.85 3.39 -14.45
CA GLU A 83 17.60 2.18 -14.78
C GLU A 83 17.42 1.07 -13.73
N SER A 84 17.01 1.41 -12.52
CA SER A 84 16.66 0.44 -11.47
C SER A 84 15.20 -0.05 -11.57
N GLY A 85 14.48 0.28 -12.64
CA GLY A 85 13.06 0.02 -12.79
C GLY A 85 12.24 1.21 -12.30
N ILE A 86 11.66 1.13 -11.11
CA ILE A 86 10.91 2.25 -10.50
C ILE A 86 11.90 3.22 -9.86
N GLY A 87 12.14 4.38 -10.48
CA GLY A 87 12.93 5.44 -9.86
C GLY A 87 12.07 6.40 -9.05
N ALA A 88 12.56 6.86 -7.91
CA ALA A 88 11.85 7.83 -7.07
C ALA A 88 11.48 9.11 -7.83
N ASP A 89 12.26 9.50 -8.82
CA ASP A 89 12.05 10.71 -9.61
C ASP A 89 11.26 10.44 -10.91
N SER A 90 11.19 9.19 -11.39
CA SER A 90 10.43 8.81 -12.60
C SER A 90 8.95 8.54 -12.36
N LEU A 91 8.52 8.43 -11.11
CA LEU A 91 7.13 8.19 -10.70
C LEU A 91 6.13 9.32 -11.03
N SER A 92 6.48 10.28 -11.90
CA SER A 92 5.67 11.47 -12.17
C SER A 92 4.26 11.20 -12.72
N LYS A 93 3.90 9.94 -13.01
CA LYS A 93 2.62 9.61 -13.67
C LYS A 93 1.79 8.48 -13.05
N SER A 94 2.17 7.93 -11.89
CA SER A 94 1.63 6.61 -11.52
C SER A 94 1.07 6.45 -10.10
N ILE A 95 0.90 7.51 -9.33
CA ILE A 95 0.21 7.38 -8.05
C ILE A 95 -1.28 7.62 -8.26
N SER A 96 -2.04 6.54 -8.32
CA SER A 96 -3.50 6.61 -8.34
C SER A 96 -3.99 7.13 -6.98
N ARG A 97 -4.75 8.21 -6.97
CA ARG A 97 -5.26 8.85 -5.74
C ARG A 97 -6.22 7.90 -5.02
N ILE A 98 -5.87 7.52 -3.81
CA ILE A 98 -6.65 6.68 -2.89
C ILE A 98 -8.06 7.23 -2.66
N ASN A 99 -8.22 8.54 -2.58
CA ASN A 99 -9.46 9.18 -2.16
C ASN A 99 -10.65 9.08 -3.12
N GLN A 100 -10.45 8.72 -4.38
CA GLN A 100 -11.56 8.60 -5.33
C GLN A 100 -12.13 7.17 -5.40
N MET A 101 -11.33 6.15 -5.15
CA MET A 101 -11.84 4.76 -5.11
C MET A 101 -12.62 4.46 -3.84
N ILE A 102 -12.22 5.02 -2.71
CA ILE A 102 -12.94 4.85 -1.43
C ILE A 102 -14.33 5.48 -1.48
N LEU A 103 -14.46 6.67 -2.06
CA LEU A 103 -15.76 7.31 -2.27
C LEU A 103 -16.66 6.52 -3.22
N LEU A 104 -16.08 5.89 -4.24
CA LEU A 104 -16.86 5.09 -5.18
C LEU A 104 -17.35 3.78 -4.56
N VAL A 105 -16.51 3.05 -3.82
CA VAL A 105 -16.89 1.81 -3.14
C VAL A 105 -17.84 2.10 -1.97
N ALA A 106 -17.60 3.14 -1.18
CA ALA A 106 -18.49 3.56 -0.11
C ALA A 106 -19.84 4.08 -0.66
N SER A 107 -19.82 4.80 -1.78
CA SER A 107 -21.06 5.26 -2.45
C SER A 107 -21.83 4.09 -3.06
N ILE A 108 -21.16 3.10 -3.62
CA ILE A 108 -21.81 1.86 -4.11
C ILE A 108 -22.36 1.06 -2.93
N ALA A 109 -21.65 0.95 -1.81
CA ALA A 109 -22.13 0.26 -0.60
C ALA A 109 -23.32 0.99 0.05
N LEU A 110 -23.37 2.31 -0.01
CA LEU A 110 -24.51 3.12 0.45
C LEU A 110 -25.71 3.03 -0.50
N LEU A 111 -25.47 2.95 -1.80
CA LEU A 111 -26.54 2.78 -2.81
C LEU A 111 -27.05 1.34 -2.88
N THR A 112 -26.25 0.35 -2.49
CA THR A 112 -26.61 -1.08 -2.51
C THR A 112 -26.89 -1.64 -1.11
N ARG A 113 -27.48 -0.88 -0.20
CA ARG A 113 -27.97 -1.42 1.08
C ARG A 113 -28.97 -2.59 0.95
N LYS A 114 -29.18 -3.06 -0.27
CA LYS A 114 -29.81 -4.34 -0.60
C LYS A 114 -28.81 -5.22 -1.33
N LYS A 115 -28.17 -6.13 -0.58
CA LYS A 115 -27.39 -7.28 -1.09
C LYS A 115 -26.06 -6.97 -1.79
N LEU A 116 -25.00 -6.74 -1.03
CA LEU A 116 -23.67 -7.00 -1.52
C LEU A 116 -23.24 -8.40 -1.07
N VAL A 117 -23.26 -9.35 -1.98
CA VAL A 117 -22.55 -10.62 -1.83
C VAL A 117 -21.16 -10.38 -2.42
N LEU A 118 -20.18 -10.26 -1.54
CA LEU A 118 -18.78 -10.30 -1.94
C LEU A 118 -18.45 -11.70 -2.45
N VAL A 119 -18.34 -11.84 -3.77
CA VAL A 119 -17.78 -13.05 -4.38
C VAL A 119 -16.26 -12.88 -4.37
N THR A 120 -15.61 -13.35 -3.32
CA THR A 120 -14.18 -13.66 -3.38
C THR A 120 -14.02 -14.93 -4.20
N LYS A 121 -13.54 -14.81 -5.43
CA LYS A 121 -12.98 -15.95 -6.14
C LYS A 121 -11.49 -16.01 -5.87
N VAL A 122 -11.11 -17.12 -5.29
CA VAL A 122 -9.75 -17.66 -5.19
C VAL A 122 -9.16 -17.84 -6.58
#